data_e8564058ec5f998bac26a2f7f4fc6f9a
#
_entry.id   e8564058ec5f998bac26a2f7f4fc6f9a
#
_cell.length_a   1.000
_cell.length_b   1.000
_cell.length_c   1.000
_cell.angle_alpha   90.00
_cell.angle_beta   90.00
_cell.angle_gamma   90.00
#
_symmetry.space_group_name_H-M   'P 1'
#
loop_
_entity.id
_entity.type
_entity.pdbx_description
1 polymer ?
#
loop_
_entity_poly.entity_id
_entity_poly.type
_entity_poly.pdbx_seq_one_letter_code
_entity_poly.pdbx_strand_id
1 'polypeptide(L)'
;RPREQLLVCEDDGELSVGDVVLNGGEVAACLVVEAVVRLLPGAMGNASSPVNESFGASGLLEEPHYTRPASFRGWDVPEVLRGGDHARIDRWRRAQALHRTLRDRPDLIDGRGGLSETDRRLLEEFPSVTYP
;
A
#
# COMPACT_ATOMS: atom_id res chain seq x y z
N ARG A 1 -19.49 -1.46 25.52
CA ARG A 1 -19.93 -0.28 24.73
C ARG A 1 -19.01 -0.19 23.54
N PRO A 2 -19.52 -0.02 22.32
CA PRO A 2 -18.66 0.28 21.21
C PRO A 2 -17.84 1.53 21.54
N ARG A 3 -16.53 1.47 21.33
CA ARG A 3 -15.66 2.62 21.49
C ARG A 3 -16.11 3.68 20.50
N GLU A 4 -16.17 4.92 20.97
CA GLU A 4 -16.51 6.03 20.12
C GLU A 4 -15.52 6.05 18.95
N GLN A 5 -16.00 5.60 17.80
CA GLN A 5 -15.29 5.77 16.55
C GLN A 5 -15.29 7.26 16.24
N LEU A 6 -14.18 7.76 15.77
CA LEU A 6 -14.14 9.12 15.28
C LEU A 6 -14.88 9.14 13.95
N LEU A 7 -16.08 9.70 13.99
CA LEU A 7 -16.99 9.74 12.88
C LEU A 7 -16.97 11.14 12.29
N VAL A 8 -16.75 11.23 11.00
CA VAL A 8 -17.12 12.42 10.23
C VAL A 8 -18.53 12.16 9.73
N CYS A 9 -19.50 12.84 10.33
CA CYS A 9 -20.89 12.77 9.88
C CYS A 9 -21.05 13.72 8.71
N GLU A 10 -21.33 13.18 7.53
CA GLU A 10 -21.96 13.91 6.44
C GLU A 10 -23.46 13.65 6.49
N ASP A 11 -24.25 14.45 5.80
CA ASP A 11 -25.73 14.36 5.79
C ASP A 11 -26.23 12.95 5.43
N ASP A 12 -25.38 12.09 4.82
CA ASP A 12 -25.73 10.76 4.34
C ASP A 12 -24.83 9.61 4.86
N GLY A 13 -23.89 9.86 5.79
CA GLY A 13 -23.02 8.78 6.25
C GLY A 13 -22.01 9.13 7.34
N GLU A 14 -21.47 8.08 7.95
CA GLU A 14 -20.43 8.14 8.96
C GLU A 14 -19.13 7.63 8.36
N LEU A 15 -18.03 8.38 8.52
CA LEU A 15 -16.69 7.96 8.10
C LEU A 15 -15.84 7.65 9.34
N SER A 16 -15.43 6.39 9.49
CA SER A 16 -14.47 6.00 10.51
C SER A 16 -13.04 6.18 10.01
N VAL A 17 -12.19 6.79 10.82
CA VAL A 17 -10.74 6.89 10.57
C VAL A 17 -9.93 5.83 11.35
N GLY A 18 -10.62 4.87 11.98
CA GLY A 18 -10.04 3.78 12.73
C GLY A 18 -10.48 3.74 14.20
N ASP A 19 -10.13 2.66 14.89
CA ASP A 19 -10.48 2.42 16.30
C ASP A 19 -9.49 3.16 17.22
N VAL A 20 -9.52 4.49 17.18
CA VAL A 20 -8.67 5.37 17.97
C VAL A 20 -9.51 6.34 18.80
N VAL A 21 -8.97 6.74 19.96
CA VAL A 21 -9.56 7.81 20.77
C VAL A 21 -8.69 9.04 20.65
N LEU A 22 -9.27 10.14 20.19
CA LEU A 22 -8.60 11.44 20.04
C LEU A 22 -9.24 12.48 20.97
N ASN A 23 -8.45 13.47 21.40
CA ASN A 23 -8.97 14.55 22.26
C ASN A 23 -9.92 15.50 21.51
N GLY A 24 -9.82 15.55 20.17
CA GLY A 24 -10.66 16.40 19.30
C GLY A 24 -10.63 15.89 17.86
N GLY A 25 -11.40 16.50 16.98
CA GLY A 25 -11.55 16.10 15.57
C GLY A 25 -10.46 16.60 14.63
N GLU A 26 -9.53 17.44 15.11
CA GLU A 26 -8.57 18.16 14.26
C GLU A 26 -7.62 17.19 13.51
N VAL A 27 -7.14 16.17 14.22
CA VAL A 27 -6.24 15.16 13.61
C VAL A 27 -6.97 14.30 12.60
N ALA A 28 -8.22 13.92 12.88
CA ALA A 28 -9.06 13.18 11.93
C ALA A 28 -9.36 14.03 10.69
N ALA A 29 -9.68 15.32 10.86
CA ALA A 29 -9.87 16.23 9.75
C ALA A 29 -8.60 16.38 8.90
N CYS A 30 -7.43 16.51 9.51
CA CYS A 30 -6.15 16.53 8.79
C CYS A 30 -5.92 15.26 7.99
N LEU A 31 -6.22 14.08 8.56
CA LEU A 31 -6.09 12.80 7.87
C LEU A 31 -6.99 12.73 6.63
N VAL A 32 -8.25 13.16 6.75
CA VAL A 32 -9.19 13.17 5.62
C VAL A 32 -8.73 14.17 4.55
N VAL A 33 -8.33 15.38 4.95
CA VAL A 33 -7.83 16.42 4.04
C VAL A 33 -6.60 15.92 3.28
N GLU A 34 -5.61 15.33 3.97
CA GLU A 34 -4.40 14.78 3.35
C GLU A 34 -4.75 13.69 2.34
N ALA A 35 -5.61 12.75 2.72
CA ALA A 35 -6.02 11.65 1.85
C ALA A 35 -6.74 12.14 0.58
N VAL A 36 -7.53 13.21 0.67
CA VAL A 36 -8.30 13.75 -0.47
C VAL A 36 -7.44 14.67 -1.33
N VAL A 37 -6.72 15.63 -0.72
CA VAL A 37 -5.98 16.67 -1.44
C VAL A 37 -4.90 16.06 -2.33
N ARG A 38 -4.23 14.99 -1.89
CA ARG A 38 -3.21 14.30 -2.70
C ARG A 38 -3.74 13.69 -4.00
N LEU A 39 -5.07 13.47 -4.10
CA LEU A 39 -5.72 12.95 -5.32
C LEU A 39 -6.07 14.07 -6.32
N LEU A 40 -6.00 15.34 -5.91
CA LEU A 40 -6.30 16.45 -6.80
C LEU A 40 -5.19 16.65 -7.84
N PRO A 41 -5.55 16.96 -9.10
CA PRO A 41 -4.56 17.24 -10.13
C PRO A 41 -3.60 18.36 -9.72
N GLY A 42 -2.29 18.10 -9.81
CA GLY A 42 -1.25 19.06 -9.47
C GLY A 42 -0.91 19.20 -7.98
N ALA A 43 -1.61 18.51 -7.07
CA ALA A 43 -1.28 18.50 -5.64
C ALA A 43 0.01 17.73 -5.35
N MET A 44 0.25 16.63 -6.10
CA MET A 44 1.47 15.85 -6.02
C MET A 44 2.44 16.26 -7.13
N GLY A 45 3.73 16.36 -6.80
CA GLY A 45 4.78 16.73 -7.77
C GLY A 45 4.99 15.69 -8.87
N ASN A 46 4.51 14.45 -8.67
CA ASN A 46 4.54 13.37 -9.66
C ASN A 46 3.13 12.83 -9.85
N ALA A 47 2.56 13.03 -11.05
CA ALA A 47 1.21 12.59 -11.38
C ALA A 47 1.04 11.06 -11.41
N SER A 48 2.11 10.28 -11.51
CA SER A 48 2.05 8.81 -11.51
C SER A 48 2.08 8.21 -10.10
N SER A 49 2.44 8.99 -9.06
CA SER A 49 2.50 8.49 -7.69
C SER A 49 1.17 7.90 -7.20
N PRO A 50 0.02 8.60 -7.34
CA PRO A 50 -1.26 8.06 -6.87
C PRO A 50 -1.75 6.80 -7.59
N VAL A 51 -1.21 6.52 -8.79
CA VAL A 51 -1.64 5.37 -9.61
C VAL A 51 -1.05 4.06 -9.11
N ASN A 52 0.18 4.11 -8.58
CA ASN A 52 0.97 2.92 -8.20
C ASN A 52 1.02 2.67 -6.68
N GLU A 53 0.26 3.41 -5.91
CA GLU A 53 0.22 3.30 -4.45
C GLU A 53 -0.74 2.21 -3.95
N SER A 54 -0.65 1.95 -2.64
CA SER A 54 -1.63 1.09 -1.95
C SER A 54 -3.06 1.58 -2.21
N PHE A 55 -3.97 0.63 -2.44
CA PHE A 55 -5.38 0.88 -2.78
C PHE A 55 -5.61 1.57 -4.15
N GLY A 56 -4.56 1.70 -4.99
CA GLY A 56 -4.70 2.17 -6.36
C GLY A 56 -5.44 1.17 -7.27
N ALA A 57 -5.37 1.39 -8.59
CA ALA A 57 -6.08 0.58 -9.60
C ALA A 57 -5.79 -0.93 -9.53
N SER A 58 -4.64 -1.34 -8.98
CA SER A 58 -4.28 -2.75 -8.78
C SER A 58 -5.08 -3.44 -7.67
N GLY A 59 -5.66 -2.68 -6.73
CA GLY A 59 -6.31 -3.19 -5.52
C GLY A 59 -5.35 -3.90 -4.57
N LEU A 60 -4.05 -3.62 -4.64
CA LEU A 60 -3.01 -4.22 -3.81
C LEU A 60 -2.42 -3.17 -2.85
N LEU A 61 -1.79 -3.65 -1.78
CA LEU A 61 -0.84 -2.85 -1.02
C LEU A 61 0.42 -2.64 -1.84
N GLU A 62 1.07 -1.49 -1.66
CA GLU A 62 2.32 -1.15 -2.31
C GLU A 62 3.45 -2.11 -1.90
N GLU A 63 4.36 -2.38 -2.82
CA GLU A 63 5.57 -3.15 -2.56
C GLU A 63 6.52 -2.45 -1.58
N PRO A 64 7.49 -3.16 -0.98
CA PRO A 64 8.48 -2.54 -0.11
C PRO A 64 9.44 -1.65 -0.89
N HIS A 65 9.64 -0.44 -0.38
CA HIS A 65 10.62 0.51 -0.92
C HIS A 65 11.95 0.40 -0.22
N TYR A 66 13.03 0.56 -0.99
CA TYR A 66 14.40 0.53 -0.50
C TYR A 66 15.10 1.86 -0.78
N THR A 67 15.93 2.28 0.15
CA THR A 67 16.75 3.49 0.04
C THR A 67 18.24 3.15 0.07
N ARG A 68 19.09 4.11 -0.21
CA ARG A 68 20.55 3.99 -0.05
C ARG A 68 20.96 4.02 1.43
N PRO A 69 22.07 3.35 1.80
CA PRO A 69 22.99 2.56 0.97
C PRO A 69 22.42 1.17 0.60
N ALA A 70 23.06 0.50 -0.38
CA ALA A 70 22.64 -0.84 -0.85
C ALA A 70 22.76 -1.93 0.22
N SER A 71 23.57 -1.72 1.27
CA SER A 71 23.67 -2.57 2.45
C SER A 71 23.76 -1.69 3.70
N PHE A 72 22.94 -1.98 4.70
CA PHE A 72 22.92 -1.26 5.96
C PHE A 72 22.69 -2.22 7.12
N ARG A 73 23.65 -2.30 8.04
CA ARG A 73 23.58 -3.15 9.25
C ARG A 73 23.26 -4.61 8.97
N GLY A 74 23.76 -5.16 7.87
CA GLY A 74 23.50 -6.54 7.46
C GLY A 74 22.19 -6.72 6.66
N TRP A 75 21.54 -5.64 6.31
CA TRP A 75 20.34 -5.64 5.47
C TRP A 75 20.70 -5.17 4.08
N ASP A 76 20.46 -6.02 3.10
CA ASP A 76 20.81 -5.74 1.72
C ASP A 76 19.57 -5.40 0.89
N VAL A 77 19.72 -4.46 -0.01
CA VAL A 77 18.73 -4.24 -1.07
C VAL A 77 18.72 -5.48 -1.96
N PRO A 78 17.54 -6.10 -2.25
CA PRO A 78 17.44 -7.25 -3.11
C PRO A 78 18.18 -7.08 -4.44
N GLU A 79 18.92 -8.11 -4.84
CA GLU A 79 19.79 -8.06 -6.01
C GLU A 79 19.00 -7.74 -7.30
N VAL A 80 17.75 -8.23 -7.39
CA VAL A 80 16.86 -7.94 -8.52
C VAL A 80 16.67 -6.44 -8.76
N LEU A 81 16.63 -5.62 -7.70
CA LEU A 81 16.49 -4.16 -7.80
C LEU A 81 17.77 -3.45 -8.26
N ARG A 82 18.90 -4.14 -8.25
CA ARG A 82 20.23 -3.61 -8.63
C ARG A 82 20.64 -4.00 -10.05
N GLY A 83 19.94 -4.96 -10.66
CA GLY A 83 20.34 -5.60 -11.91
C GLY A 83 20.00 -4.82 -13.19
N GLY A 84 19.23 -3.72 -13.13
CA GLY A 84 18.88 -2.91 -14.30
C GLY A 84 17.87 -3.54 -15.27
N ASP A 85 17.40 -4.77 -15.03
CA ASP A 85 16.32 -5.41 -15.79
C ASP A 85 14.96 -4.89 -15.28
N HIS A 86 14.47 -3.83 -15.91
CA HIS A 86 13.22 -3.18 -15.49
C HIS A 86 12.01 -4.12 -15.55
N ALA A 87 11.92 -5.00 -16.55
CA ALA A 87 10.82 -5.94 -16.67
C ALA A 87 10.82 -6.97 -15.51
N ARG A 88 12.00 -7.43 -15.11
CA ARG A 88 12.16 -8.32 -13.95
C ARG A 88 11.88 -7.59 -12.64
N ILE A 89 12.32 -6.34 -12.53
CA ILE A 89 12.04 -5.47 -11.37
C ILE A 89 10.53 -5.28 -11.20
N ASP A 90 9.80 -4.98 -12.26
CA ASP A 90 8.35 -4.76 -12.20
C ASP A 90 7.59 -6.04 -11.81
N ARG A 91 8.00 -7.18 -12.33
CA ARG A 91 7.44 -8.49 -11.92
C ARG A 91 7.72 -8.78 -10.45
N TRP A 92 8.93 -8.53 -9.99
CA TRP A 92 9.32 -8.69 -8.59
C TRP A 92 8.50 -7.77 -7.67
N ARG A 93 8.36 -6.50 -8.01
CA ARG A 93 7.56 -5.53 -7.26
C ARG A 93 6.13 -5.99 -7.11
N ARG A 94 5.52 -6.42 -8.22
CA ARG A 94 4.16 -6.96 -8.18
C ARG A 94 4.05 -8.20 -7.29
N ALA A 95 5.02 -9.11 -7.34
CA ALA A 95 5.05 -10.28 -6.47
C ALA A 95 5.12 -9.88 -4.98
N GLN A 96 5.97 -8.89 -4.64
CA GLN A 96 6.07 -8.43 -3.25
C GLN A 96 4.80 -7.69 -2.79
N ALA A 97 4.16 -6.91 -3.65
CA ALA A 97 2.86 -6.31 -3.39
C ALA A 97 1.79 -7.39 -3.10
N LEU A 98 1.75 -8.46 -3.89
CA LEU A 98 0.86 -9.61 -3.67
C LEU A 98 1.14 -10.32 -2.34
N HIS A 99 2.40 -10.63 -2.04
CA HIS A 99 2.77 -11.26 -0.76
C HIS A 99 2.35 -10.40 0.43
N ARG A 100 2.63 -9.11 0.37
CA ARG A 100 2.24 -8.16 1.41
C ARG A 100 0.72 -8.09 1.57
N THR A 101 -0.01 -8.01 0.47
CA THR A 101 -1.47 -7.94 0.50
C THR A 101 -2.09 -9.21 1.05
N LEU A 102 -1.59 -10.39 0.65
CA LEU A 102 -2.05 -11.67 1.19
C LEU A 102 -1.84 -11.80 2.69
N ARG A 103 -0.73 -11.27 3.20
CA ARG A 103 -0.39 -11.32 4.63
C ARG A 103 -1.19 -10.31 5.45
N ASP A 104 -1.27 -9.06 5.00
CA ASP A 104 -1.73 -7.94 5.83
C ASP A 104 -3.21 -7.55 5.55
N ARG A 105 -3.67 -7.75 4.30
CA ARG A 105 -5.01 -7.37 3.84
C ARG A 105 -5.56 -8.40 2.84
N PRO A 106 -5.78 -9.67 3.26
CA PRO A 106 -6.33 -10.70 2.38
C PRO A 106 -7.72 -10.35 1.82
N ASP A 107 -8.49 -9.53 2.54
CA ASP A 107 -9.78 -8.99 2.09
C ASP A 107 -9.70 -8.26 0.74
N LEU A 108 -8.57 -7.58 0.45
CA LEU A 108 -8.36 -6.91 -0.85
C LEU A 108 -8.17 -7.92 -2.00
N ILE A 109 -7.59 -9.08 -1.72
CA ILE A 109 -7.48 -10.15 -2.72
C ILE A 109 -8.86 -10.72 -3.04
N ASP A 110 -9.68 -10.97 -2.01
CA ASP A 110 -11.04 -11.46 -2.19
C ASP A 110 -11.91 -10.44 -2.94
N GLY A 111 -11.81 -9.16 -2.58
CA GLY A 111 -12.54 -8.06 -3.21
C GLY A 111 -12.26 -7.87 -4.70
N ARG A 112 -11.06 -8.25 -5.18
CA ARG A 112 -10.70 -8.21 -6.60
C ARG A 112 -11.01 -9.52 -7.37
N GLY A 113 -11.67 -10.49 -6.73
CA GLY A 113 -12.03 -11.77 -7.32
C GLY A 113 -10.94 -12.85 -7.22
N GLY A 114 -10.02 -12.69 -6.28
CA GLY A 114 -8.94 -13.65 -6.01
C GLY A 114 -7.65 -13.39 -6.80
N LEU A 115 -6.77 -14.39 -6.80
CA LEU A 115 -5.50 -14.38 -7.53
C LEU A 115 -5.69 -14.87 -8.97
N SER A 116 -5.23 -14.09 -9.93
CA SER A 116 -5.13 -14.54 -11.32
C SER A 116 -4.05 -15.63 -11.47
N GLU A 117 -4.07 -16.34 -12.58
CA GLU A 117 -3.01 -17.32 -12.92
C GLU A 117 -1.63 -16.65 -13.02
N THR A 118 -1.58 -15.42 -13.55
CA THR A 118 -0.35 -14.62 -13.60
C THR A 118 0.15 -14.27 -12.20
N ASP A 119 -0.76 -13.90 -11.28
CA ASP A 119 -0.39 -13.57 -9.91
C ASP A 119 0.20 -14.81 -9.19
N ARG A 120 -0.38 -16.01 -9.38
CA ARG A 120 0.15 -17.26 -8.80
C ARG A 120 1.56 -17.58 -9.29
N ARG A 121 1.81 -17.45 -10.60
CA ARG A 121 3.15 -17.65 -11.18
C ARG A 121 4.18 -16.66 -10.63
N LEU A 122 3.79 -15.41 -10.42
CA LEU A 122 4.67 -14.40 -9.83
C LEU A 122 5.03 -14.72 -8.38
N LEU A 123 4.08 -15.22 -7.60
CA LEU A 123 4.31 -15.65 -6.21
C LEU A 123 5.26 -16.88 -6.15
N GLU A 124 5.20 -17.78 -7.11
CA GLU A 124 6.11 -18.93 -7.24
C GLU A 124 7.51 -18.50 -7.70
N GLU A 125 7.59 -17.56 -8.67
CA GLU A 125 8.85 -17.07 -9.22
C GLU A 125 9.65 -16.24 -8.21
N PHE A 126 8.96 -15.43 -7.41
CA PHE A 126 9.58 -14.50 -6.46
C PHE A 126 9.05 -14.74 -5.04
N PRO A 127 9.79 -15.41 -4.18
CA PRO A 127 9.39 -15.62 -2.79
C PRO A 127 9.29 -14.29 -2.02
N SER A 128 8.51 -14.28 -0.94
CA SER A 128 8.36 -13.11 -0.07
C SER A 128 9.70 -12.71 0.53
N VAL A 129 9.98 -11.41 0.52
CA VAL A 129 11.11 -10.85 1.26
C VAL A 129 10.75 -10.86 2.74
N THR A 130 11.56 -11.56 3.54
CA THR A 130 11.41 -11.58 4.99
C THR A 130 12.22 -10.41 5.57
N TYR A 131 11.55 -9.54 6.31
CA TYR A 131 12.21 -8.55 7.16
C TYR A 131 12.36 -9.16 8.55
N PRO A 132 13.52 -9.10 9.18
CA PRO A 132 13.70 -9.53 10.55
C PRO A 132 12.92 -8.67 11.52
#